data_c92882af78913a13f762b32a53138439
#
_entry.id   c92882af78913a13f762b32a53138439
#
_cell.length_a   1.000
_cell.length_b   1.000
_cell.length_c   1.000
_cell.angle_alpha   90.00
_cell.angle_beta   90.00
_cell.angle_gamma   90.00
#
_symmetry.space_group_name_H-M   'P 1'
#
loop_
_entity.id
_entity.type
_entity.pdbx_description
1 polymer ?
#
loop_
_entity_poly.entity_id
_entity_poly.type
_entity_poly.pdbx_seq_one_letter_code
_entity_poly.pdbx_strand_id
1 'polypeptide(L)'
;MVRISKEYDERLKELLDSAQQLLFEKGYQKTSVNDIIEKVGVAKGTFYHYFKTKSDLLDKLVERFTESIHIEIKKLVKRTDLNALEKMNGFFTLGRTFKSMNIELMKMLIKALYNEGNLVMRHRMIRNRIKLTLPDFVKVIDQGIKEGVFKVSNSLEVAELIYYMGVNINEQAGELLLTLSENPEIIDIIERKIKAYESSIEKILGIAEGSLSIADRTYINMFRLKKERKK
;
A
#
# COMPACT_ATOMS: atom_id res chain seq x y z
N MET A 1 -5.95 -21.08 -27.11
CA MET A 1 -5.73 -20.64 -25.69
C MET A 1 -5.41 -19.15 -25.55
N VAL A 2 -4.57 -18.52 -26.38
CA VAL A 2 -4.18 -17.09 -26.26
C VAL A 2 -5.37 -16.11 -26.37
N ARG A 3 -6.36 -16.36 -27.23
CA ARG A 3 -7.50 -15.44 -27.43
C ARG A 3 -8.46 -15.39 -26.25
N ILE A 4 -8.74 -16.54 -25.61
CA ILE A 4 -9.63 -16.62 -24.42
C ILE A 4 -9.00 -15.93 -23.21
N SER A 5 -7.69 -16.07 -23.03
CA SER A 5 -6.94 -15.40 -21.97
C SER A 5 -7.00 -13.87 -22.13
N LYS A 6 -6.84 -13.36 -23.36
CA LYS A 6 -6.88 -11.91 -23.61
C LYS A 6 -8.26 -11.32 -23.34
N GLU A 7 -9.33 -11.97 -23.76
CA GLU A 7 -10.71 -11.56 -23.47
C GLU A 7 -11.01 -11.60 -21.96
N TYR A 8 -10.46 -12.59 -21.24
CA TYR A 8 -10.57 -12.67 -19.79
C TYR A 8 -9.90 -11.48 -19.10
N ASP A 9 -8.66 -11.17 -19.45
CA ASP A 9 -7.86 -10.09 -18.84
C ASP A 9 -8.48 -8.70 -19.15
N GLU A 10 -8.97 -8.49 -20.36
CA GLU A 10 -9.65 -7.25 -20.75
C GLU A 10 -10.94 -7.04 -19.94
N ARG A 11 -11.74 -8.09 -19.78
CA ARG A 11 -12.98 -8.03 -19.00
C ARG A 11 -12.71 -7.84 -17.50
N LEU A 12 -11.71 -8.53 -16.96
CA LEU A 12 -11.25 -8.33 -15.58
C LEU A 12 -10.85 -6.86 -15.33
N LYS A 13 -10.11 -6.28 -16.28
CA LYS A 13 -9.70 -4.87 -16.21
C LYS A 13 -10.91 -3.94 -16.21
N GLU A 14 -11.87 -4.12 -17.11
CA GLU A 14 -13.10 -3.30 -17.18
C GLU A 14 -13.89 -3.35 -15.86
N LEU A 15 -14.05 -4.55 -15.29
CA LEU A 15 -14.73 -4.72 -14.00
C LEU A 15 -14.00 -4.00 -12.87
N LEU A 16 -12.67 -4.11 -12.82
CA LEU A 16 -11.85 -3.44 -11.79
C LEU A 16 -11.85 -1.92 -11.96
N ASP A 17 -11.76 -1.40 -13.19
CA ASP A 17 -11.77 0.03 -13.46
C ASP A 17 -13.12 0.67 -13.10
N SER A 18 -14.22 0.03 -13.49
CA SER A 18 -15.58 0.47 -13.17
C SER A 18 -15.86 0.41 -11.66
N ALA A 19 -15.41 -0.66 -11.01
CA ALA A 19 -15.51 -0.80 -9.57
C ALA A 19 -14.72 0.31 -8.85
N GLN A 20 -13.49 0.55 -9.26
CA GLN A 20 -12.65 1.62 -8.70
C GLN A 20 -13.37 2.98 -8.81
N GLN A 21 -13.95 3.30 -9.96
CA GLN A 21 -14.68 4.55 -10.15
C GLN A 21 -15.90 4.64 -9.24
N LEU A 22 -16.72 3.58 -9.13
CA LEU A 22 -17.89 3.57 -8.24
C LEU A 22 -17.50 3.69 -6.76
N LEU A 23 -16.40 3.04 -6.37
CA LEU A 23 -15.87 3.14 -5.01
C LEU A 23 -15.41 4.56 -4.70
N PHE A 24 -14.89 5.31 -5.68
CA PHE A 24 -14.57 6.73 -5.52
C PHE A 24 -15.84 7.59 -5.38
N GLU A 25 -16.84 7.34 -6.20
CA GLU A 25 -18.06 8.15 -6.25
C GLU A 25 -18.95 7.93 -5.01
N LYS A 26 -19.16 6.66 -4.64
CA LYS A 26 -20.15 6.26 -3.60
C LYS A 26 -19.53 5.76 -2.30
N GLY A 27 -18.24 5.39 -2.31
CA GLY A 27 -17.55 4.70 -1.21
C GLY A 27 -17.85 3.19 -1.20
N TYR A 28 -17.01 2.41 -0.49
CA TYR A 28 -17.10 0.95 -0.46
C TYR A 28 -18.44 0.45 0.08
N GLN A 29 -18.92 0.99 1.19
CA GLN A 29 -20.17 0.50 1.83
C GLN A 29 -21.39 0.69 0.93
N LYS A 30 -21.51 1.85 0.27
CA LYS A 30 -22.66 2.22 -0.57
C LYS A 30 -22.61 1.65 -1.99
N THR A 31 -21.50 1.06 -2.41
CA THR A 31 -21.38 0.41 -3.73
C THR A 31 -21.84 -1.02 -3.63
N SER A 32 -22.86 -1.41 -4.40
CA SER A 32 -23.33 -2.78 -4.51
C SER A 32 -22.69 -3.51 -5.69
N VAL A 33 -22.78 -4.85 -5.70
CA VAL A 33 -22.39 -5.66 -6.87
C VAL A 33 -23.25 -5.31 -8.09
N ASN A 34 -24.54 -5.00 -7.87
CA ASN A 34 -25.44 -4.58 -8.96
C ASN A 34 -25.01 -3.26 -9.60
N ASP A 35 -24.59 -2.25 -8.80
CA ASP A 35 -24.04 -0.99 -9.36
C ASP A 35 -22.87 -1.24 -10.32
N ILE A 36 -21.99 -2.21 -9.97
CA ILE A 36 -20.83 -2.54 -10.80
C ILE A 36 -21.25 -3.25 -12.09
N ILE A 37 -22.17 -4.22 -11.98
CA ILE A 37 -22.72 -4.96 -13.11
C ILE A 37 -23.39 -4.01 -14.12
N GLU A 38 -24.23 -3.10 -13.61
CA GLU A 38 -24.93 -2.11 -14.43
C GLU A 38 -23.96 -1.14 -15.11
N LYS A 39 -22.95 -0.66 -14.39
CA LYS A 39 -21.95 0.27 -14.93
C LYS A 39 -21.11 -0.35 -16.05
N VAL A 40 -20.76 -1.62 -15.94
CA VAL A 40 -19.97 -2.35 -16.96
C VAL A 40 -20.87 -2.85 -18.10
N GLY A 41 -22.18 -2.99 -17.87
CA GLY A 41 -23.12 -3.54 -18.84
C GLY A 41 -22.96 -5.05 -19.05
N VAL A 42 -22.65 -5.80 -17.98
CA VAL A 42 -22.45 -7.26 -18.06
C VAL A 42 -23.56 -8.02 -17.33
N ALA A 43 -23.73 -9.29 -17.66
CA ALA A 43 -24.65 -10.16 -16.93
C ALA A 43 -24.13 -10.47 -15.52
N LYS A 44 -25.03 -10.69 -14.57
CA LYS A 44 -24.69 -11.03 -13.17
C LYS A 44 -23.75 -12.25 -13.08
N GLY A 45 -23.98 -13.27 -13.91
CA GLY A 45 -23.11 -14.44 -14.02
C GLY A 45 -21.67 -14.11 -14.42
N THR A 46 -21.48 -13.08 -15.25
CA THR A 46 -20.15 -12.62 -15.65
C THR A 46 -19.38 -12.09 -14.44
N PHE A 47 -20.00 -11.27 -13.58
CA PHE A 47 -19.36 -10.79 -12.36
C PHE A 47 -18.93 -11.96 -11.46
N TYR A 48 -19.84 -12.92 -11.20
CA TYR A 48 -19.57 -14.06 -10.32
C TYR A 48 -18.57 -15.08 -10.89
N HIS A 49 -18.29 -15.01 -12.18
CA HIS A 49 -17.19 -15.76 -12.79
C HIS A 49 -15.81 -15.24 -12.36
N TYR A 50 -15.68 -13.91 -12.12
CA TYR A 50 -14.43 -13.27 -11.70
C TYR A 50 -14.30 -13.13 -10.17
N PHE A 51 -15.39 -12.83 -9.48
CA PHE A 51 -15.41 -12.51 -8.06
C PHE A 51 -16.56 -13.18 -7.35
N LYS A 52 -16.28 -13.94 -6.30
CA LYS A 52 -17.34 -14.56 -5.48
C LYS A 52 -18.10 -13.53 -4.66
N THR A 53 -17.43 -12.45 -4.26
CA THR A 53 -17.96 -11.42 -3.38
C THR A 53 -17.43 -10.04 -3.76
N LYS A 54 -18.05 -8.98 -3.24
CA LYS A 54 -17.52 -7.61 -3.32
C LYS A 54 -16.15 -7.49 -2.61
N SER A 55 -15.91 -8.29 -1.58
CA SER A 55 -14.61 -8.37 -0.90
C SER A 55 -13.52 -8.90 -1.82
N ASP A 56 -13.81 -9.96 -2.61
CA ASP A 56 -12.83 -10.51 -3.56
C ASP A 56 -12.45 -9.50 -4.65
N LEU A 57 -13.41 -8.69 -5.08
CA LEU A 57 -13.13 -7.60 -6.01
C LEU A 57 -12.22 -6.54 -5.38
N LEU A 58 -12.45 -6.17 -4.11
CA LEU A 58 -11.57 -5.23 -3.41
C LEU A 58 -10.17 -5.81 -3.21
N ASP A 59 -10.06 -7.11 -2.89
CA ASP A 59 -8.77 -7.81 -2.82
C ASP A 59 -8.01 -7.70 -4.15
N LYS A 60 -8.69 -7.94 -5.27
CA LYS A 60 -8.09 -7.83 -6.60
C LYS A 60 -7.69 -6.41 -6.98
N LEU A 61 -8.45 -5.41 -6.56
CA LEU A 61 -8.06 -4.02 -6.73
C LEU A 61 -6.74 -3.72 -5.99
N VAL A 62 -6.64 -4.13 -4.73
CA VAL A 62 -5.41 -3.92 -3.94
C VAL A 62 -4.24 -4.74 -4.48
N GLU A 63 -4.48 -5.97 -4.94
CA GLU A 63 -3.48 -6.79 -5.61
C GLU A 63 -2.90 -6.06 -6.82
N ARG A 64 -3.75 -5.55 -7.71
CA ARG A 64 -3.35 -4.74 -8.89
C ARG A 64 -2.48 -3.54 -8.51
N PHE A 65 -2.82 -2.84 -7.43
CA PHE A 65 -2.00 -1.73 -6.93
C PHE A 65 -0.66 -2.20 -6.36
N THR A 66 -0.66 -3.30 -5.62
CA THR A 66 0.56 -3.87 -5.05
C THR A 66 1.51 -4.34 -6.16
N GLU A 67 0.98 -4.96 -7.20
CA GLU A 67 1.75 -5.38 -8.37
C GLU A 67 2.36 -4.21 -9.13
N SER A 68 1.60 -3.13 -9.31
CA SER A 68 2.09 -1.92 -9.98
C SER A 68 3.30 -1.32 -9.27
N ILE A 69 3.25 -1.18 -7.94
CA ILE A 69 4.39 -0.68 -7.17
C ILE A 69 5.57 -1.69 -7.16
N HIS A 70 5.28 -3.00 -7.16
CA HIS A 70 6.31 -4.03 -7.17
C HIS A 70 7.12 -4.02 -8.47
N ILE A 71 6.51 -3.70 -9.61
CA ILE A 71 7.22 -3.52 -10.87
C ILE A 71 8.27 -2.41 -10.73
N GLU A 72 7.92 -1.28 -10.13
CA GLU A 72 8.85 -0.16 -9.93
C GLU A 72 9.94 -0.49 -8.88
N ILE A 73 9.59 -1.23 -7.83
CA ILE A 73 10.56 -1.74 -6.85
C ILE A 73 11.58 -2.65 -7.54
N LYS A 74 11.15 -3.57 -8.41
CA LYS A 74 12.06 -4.43 -9.18
C LYS A 74 13.00 -3.65 -10.09
N LYS A 75 12.52 -2.57 -10.71
CA LYS A 75 13.37 -1.67 -11.52
C LYS A 75 14.42 -0.99 -10.63
N LEU A 76 14.00 -0.45 -9.48
CA LEU A 76 14.91 0.19 -8.52
C LEU A 76 16.01 -0.77 -8.03
N VAL A 77 15.63 -1.98 -7.63
CA VAL A 77 16.58 -2.97 -7.10
C VAL A 77 17.62 -3.38 -8.15
N LYS A 78 17.24 -3.44 -9.43
CA LYS A 78 18.12 -3.77 -10.55
C LYS A 78 19.11 -2.65 -10.96
N ARG A 79 18.92 -1.43 -10.48
CA ARG A 79 19.85 -0.33 -10.80
C ARG A 79 21.24 -0.59 -10.22
N THR A 80 22.25 -0.46 -11.05
CA THR A 80 23.66 -0.68 -10.66
C THR A 80 24.38 0.61 -10.31
N ASP A 81 23.78 1.76 -10.62
CA ASP A 81 24.28 3.10 -10.36
C ASP A 81 23.87 3.67 -9.00
N LEU A 82 23.08 2.92 -8.21
CA LEU A 82 22.64 3.29 -6.87
C LEU A 82 23.25 2.37 -5.80
N ASN A 83 23.75 2.97 -4.71
CA ASN A 83 24.14 2.22 -3.52
C ASN A 83 22.91 1.73 -2.72
N ALA A 84 23.16 0.89 -1.72
CA ALA A 84 22.08 0.29 -0.91
C ALA A 84 21.25 1.31 -0.14
N LEU A 85 21.85 2.38 0.39
CA LEU A 85 21.15 3.42 1.11
C LEU A 85 20.24 4.24 0.18
N GLU A 86 20.71 4.55 -1.01
CA GLU A 86 19.90 5.21 -2.05
C GLU A 86 18.72 4.35 -2.47
N LYS A 87 18.92 3.03 -2.64
CA LYS A 87 17.85 2.08 -2.93
C LYS A 87 16.85 1.97 -1.78
N MET A 88 17.33 1.96 -0.54
CA MET A 88 16.47 1.95 0.66
C MET A 88 15.56 3.19 0.70
N ASN A 89 16.12 4.38 0.51
CA ASN A 89 15.35 5.63 0.41
C ASN A 89 14.42 5.61 -0.81
N GLY A 90 14.88 5.07 -1.95
CA GLY A 90 14.07 4.87 -3.15
C GLY A 90 12.85 3.97 -2.89
N PHE A 91 13.00 2.93 -2.09
CA PHE A 91 11.91 2.02 -1.71
C PHE A 91 10.80 2.76 -0.94
N PHE A 92 11.16 3.58 0.04
CA PHE A 92 10.21 4.40 0.78
C PHE A 92 9.59 5.50 -0.10
N THR A 93 10.40 6.13 -0.95
CA THR A 93 9.95 7.17 -1.89
C THR A 93 8.95 6.62 -2.90
N LEU A 94 9.18 5.44 -3.48
CA LEU A 94 8.23 4.78 -4.38
C LEU A 94 6.89 4.55 -3.67
N GLY A 95 6.92 4.03 -2.44
CA GLY A 95 5.71 3.81 -1.65
C GLY A 95 4.94 5.10 -1.38
N ARG A 96 5.64 6.17 -1.02
CA ARG A 96 5.06 7.50 -0.77
C ARG A 96 4.48 8.11 -2.05
N THR A 97 5.25 8.14 -3.13
CA THR A 97 4.82 8.70 -4.42
C THR A 97 3.60 7.98 -4.96
N PHE A 98 3.62 6.64 -4.92
CA PHE A 98 2.49 5.83 -5.36
C PHE A 98 1.20 6.13 -4.58
N LYS A 99 1.31 6.23 -3.26
CA LYS A 99 0.16 6.58 -2.41
C LYS A 99 -0.32 8.02 -2.68
N SER A 100 0.59 8.96 -2.88
CA SER A 100 0.25 10.36 -3.18
C SER A 100 -0.48 10.50 -4.52
N MET A 101 -0.01 9.81 -5.55
CA MET A 101 -0.65 9.80 -6.89
C MET A 101 -2.04 9.17 -6.86
N ASN A 102 -2.31 8.28 -5.89
CA ASN A 102 -3.57 7.56 -5.72
C ASN A 102 -4.29 7.95 -4.42
N ILE A 103 -4.14 9.21 -3.98
CA ILE A 103 -4.54 9.64 -2.63
C ILE A 103 -6.01 9.38 -2.31
N GLU A 104 -6.92 9.64 -3.25
CA GLU A 104 -8.37 9.40 -3.03
C GLU A 104 -8.67 7.90 -2.90
N LEU A 105 -8.01 7.06 -3.70
CA LEU A 105 -8.10 5.61 -3.54
C LEU A 105 -7.57 5.18 -2.16
N MET A 106 -6.42 5.71 -1.73
CA MET A 106 -5.86 5.39 -0.41
C MET A 106 -6.82 5.78 0.72
N LYS A 107 -7.43 6.96 0.65
CA LYS A 107 -8.46 7.39 1.61
C LYS A 107 -9.66 6.45 1.62
N MET A 108 -10.13 6.03 0.46
CA MET A 108 -11.22 5.05 0.33
C MET A 108 -10.82 3.70 0.93
N LEU A 109 -9.61 3.21 0.61
CA LEU A 109 -9.10 1.95 1.15
C LEU A 109 -8.95 2.01 2.67
N ILE A 110 -8.45 3.11 3.24
CA ILE A 110 -8.37 3.30 4.69
C ILE A 110 -9.77 3.17 5.30
N LYS A 111 -10.76 3.90 4.78
CA LYS A 111 -12.15 3.80 5.25
C LYS A 111 -12.72 2.39 5.14
N ALA A 112 -12.45 1.68 4.05
CA ALA A 112 -12.96 0.34 3.81
C ALA A 112 -12.28 -0.71 4.70
N LEU A 113 -10.96 -0.64 4.86
CA LEU A 113 -10.17 -1.67 5.53
C LEU A 113 -10.14 -1.54 7.05
N TYR A 114 -10.28 -0.30 7.58
CA TYR A 114 -10.23 -0.06 9.03
C TYR A 114 -11.62 0.02 9.68
N ASN A 115 -12.68 -0.25 8.92
CA ASN A 115 -14.00 -0.50 9.50
C ASN A 115 -14.07 -1.88 10.16
N GLU A 116 -14.92 -1.99 11.19
CA GLU A 116 -15.23 -3.27 11.84
C GLU A 116 -15.67 -4.32 10.81
N GLY A 117 -15.18 -5.55 10.95
CA GLY A 117 -15.48 -6.68 10.07
C GLY A 117 -14.48 -6.92 8.93
N ASN A 118 -13.58 -5.99 8.64
CA ASN A 118 -12.61 -6.15 7.54
C ASN A 118 -11.20 -6.61 7.99
N LEU A 119 -11.02 -6.99 9.25
CA LEU A 119 -9.73 -7.39 9.82
C LEU A 119 -9.08 -8.56 9.06
N VAL A 120 -9.85 -9.59 8.73
CA VAL A 120 -9.33 -10.77 8.00
C VAL A 120 -8.84 -10.38 6.61
N MET A 121 -9.62 -9.55 5.90
CA MET A 121 -9.23 -9.04 4.59
C MET A 121 -7.95 -8.19 4.68
N ARG A 122 -7.89 -7.25 5.63
CA ARG A 122 -6.71 -6.41 5.89
C ARG A 122 -5.46 -7.27 6.14
N HIS A 123 -5.57 -8.28 7.00
CA HIS A 123 -4.48 -9.20 7.31
C HIS A 123 -4.00 -9.97 6.06
N ARG A 124 -4.93 -10.48 5.24
CA ARG A 124 -4.60 -11.18 3.98
C ARG A 124 -3.85 -10.27 3.01
N MET A 125 -4.30 -9.02 2.85
CA MET A 125 -3.65 -8.02 1.99
C MET A 125 -2.23 -7.70 2.46
N ILE A 126 -2.02 -7.52 3.76
CA ILE A 126 -0.71 -7.29 4.35
C ILE A 126 0.22 -8.47 4.05
N ARG A 127 -0.23 -9.70 4.30
CA ARG A 127 0.56 -10.91 4.03
C ARG A 127 0.93 -11.05 2.56
N ASN A 128 0.00 -10.81 1.65
CA ASN A 128 0.27 -10.88 0.20
C ASN A 128 1.30 -9.84 -0.23
N ARG A 129 1.19 -8.61 0.28
CA ARG A 129 2.17 -7.55 0.02
C ARG A 129 3.57 -7.94 0.53
N ILE A 130 3.68 -8.44 1.77
CA ILE A 130 4.95 -8.86 2.34
C ILE A 130 5.56 -9.96 1.47
N LYS A 131 4.82 -11.02 1.17
CA LYS A 131 5.28 -12.12 0.33
C LYS A 131 5.82 -11.63 -1.02
N LEU A 132 5.20 -10.61 -1.60
CA LEU A 132 5.58 -10.08 -2.91
C LEU A 132 6.83 -9.21 -2.87
N THR A 133 6.97 -8.36 -1.86
CA THR A 133 7.99 -7.28 -1.86
C THR A 133 9.17 -7.51 -0.90
N LEU A 134 9.02 -8.37 0.11
CA LEU A 134 10.10 -8.70 1.05
C LEU A 134 11.36 -9.26 0.35
N PRO A 135 11.28 -10.18 -0.65
CA PRO A 135 12.48 -10.68 -1.32
C PRO A 135 13.33 -9.60 -1.99
N ASP A 136 12.68 -8.55 -2.51
CA ASP A 136 13.40 -7.43 -3.13
C ASP A 136 13.99 -6.48 -2.06
N PHE A 137 13.34 -6.34 -0.93
CA PHE A 137 13.86 -5.60 0.21
C PHE A 137 15.11 -6.29 0.82
N VAL A 138 15.08 -7.62 0.94
CA VAL A 138 16.25 -8.43 1.35
C VAL A 138 17.46 -8.17 0.45
N LYS A 139 17.26 -8.13 -0.89
CA LYS A 139 18.36 -7.84 -1.84
C LYS A 139 19.01 -6.47 -1.58
N VAL A 140 18.23 -5.47 -1.19
CA VAL A 140 18.77 -4.14 -0.84
C VAL A 140 19.62 -4.22 0.43
N ILE A 141 19.18 -4.97 1.43
CA ILE A 141 19.96 -5.18 2.66
C ILE A 141 21.23 -5.99 2.37
N ASP A 142 21.14 -7.07 1.57
CA ASP A 142 22.32 -7.84 1.12
C ASP A 142 23.36 -6.98 0.40
N GLN A 143 22.90 -6.06 -0.46
CA GLN A 143 23.77 -5.10 -1.12
C GLN A 143 24.46 -4.20 -0.09
N GLY A 144 23.72 -3.66 0.88
CA GLY A 144 24.26 -2.77 1.90
C GLY A 144 25.29 -3.45 2.83
N ILE A 145 25.10 -4.74 3.13
CA ILE A 145 26.10 -5.56 3.84
C ILE A 145 27.38 -5.68 3.01
N LYS A 146 27.24 -6.03 1.72
CA LYS A 146 28.40 -6.17 0.80
C LYS A 146 29.17 -4.86 0.59
N GLU A 147 28.45 -3.74 0.56
CA GLU A 147 29.03 -2.39 0.44
C GLU A 147 29.65 -1.88 1.76
N GLY A 148 29.41 -2.59 2.89
CA GLY A 148 29.82 -2.16 4.22
C GLY A 148 29.01 -0.94 4.76
N VAL A 149 27.91 -0.58 4.09
CA VAL A 149 27.01 0.52 4.49
C VAL A 149 26.10 0.08 5.63
N PHE A 150 25.56 -1.16 5.57
CA PHE A 150 24.73 -1.71 6.62
C PHE A 150 25.52 -2.66 7.52
N LYS A 151 25.47 -2.43 8.83
CA LYS A 151 26.22 -3.18 9.84
C LYS A 151 25.37 -4.27 10.48
N VAL A 152 24.84 -5.17 9.66
CA VAL A 152 23.99 -6.28 10.08
C VAL A 152 24.53 -7.60 9.51
N SER A 153 24.28 -8.71 10.20
CA SER A 153 24.80 -10.02 9.82
C SER A 153 23.80 -10.90 9.08
N ASN A 154 22.51 -10.60 9.17
CA ASN A 154 21.44 -11.43 8.61
C ASN A 154 20.40 -10.54 7.93
N SER A 155 20.38 -10.59 6.60
CA SER A 155 19.53 -9.73 5.79
C SER A 155 18.04 -10.08 5.87
N LEU A 156 17.71 -11.39 5.94
CA LEU A 156 16.31 -11.83 5.95
C LEU A 156 15.62 -11.43 7.24
N GLU A 157 16.17 -11.77 8.40
CA GLU A 157 15.58 -11.48 9.70
C GLU A 157 15.51 -9.98 9.95
N VAL A 158 16.53 -9.23 9.54
CA VAL A 158 16.52 -7.77 9.63
C VAL A 158 15.46 -7.17 8.70
N ALA A 159 15.35 -7.68 7.47
CA ALA A 159 14.30 -7.25 6.54
C ALA A 159 12.89 -7.51 7.11
N GLU A 160 12.66 -8.68 7.68
CA GLU A 160 11.40 -9.03 8.31
C GLU A 160 11.07 -8.10 9.49
N LEU A 161 12.02 -7.88 10.40
CA LEU A 161 11.83 -6.95 11.53
C LEU A 161 11.43 -5.56 11.06
N ILE A 162 12.19 -4.98 10.12
CA ILE A 162 11.89 -3.64 9.56
C ILE A 162 10.52 -3.64 8.90
N TYR A 163 10.19 -4.69 8.15
CA TYR A 163 8.92 -4.80 7.44
C TYR A 163 7.73 -4.86 8.40
N TYR A 164 7.79 -5.71 9.44
CA TYR A 164 6.72 -5.84 10.44
C TYR A 164 6.58 -4.61 11.32
N MET A 165 7.67 -3.93 11.64
CA MET A 165 7.61 -2.60 12.28
C MET A 165 6.84 -1.61 11.39
N GLY A 166 7.14 -1.58 10.08
CA GLY A 166 6.43 -0.76 9.10
C GLY A 166 4.96 -1.11 8.96
N VAL A 167 4.59 -2.39 9.01
CA VAL A 167 3.18 -2.83 9.05
C VAL A 167 2.48 -2.24 10.26
N ASN A 168 3.06 -2.38 11.45
CA ASN A 168 2.47 -1.87 12.69
C ASN A 168 2.26 -0.35 12.65
N ILE A 169 3.27 0.41 12.18
CA ILE A 169 3.16 1.87 12.03
C ILE A 169 2.05 2.24 11.02
N ASN A 170 1.96 1.54 9.88
CA ASN A 170 0.91 1.79 8.89
C ASN A 170 -0.49 1.46 9.44
N GLU A 171 -0.64 0.41 10.25
CA GLU A 171 -1.92 0.08 10.90
C GLU A 171 -2.35 1.18 11.87
N GLN A 172 -1.47 1.56 12.79
CA GLN A 172 -1.77 2.65 13.74
C GLN A 172 -2.06 3.98 13.02
N ALA A 173 -1.28 4.32 11.98
CA ALA A 173 -1.53 5.51 11.19
C ALA A 173 -2.87 5.44 10.46
N GLY A 174 -3.23 4.28 9.89
CA GLY A 174 -4.52 4.06 9.21
C GLY A 174 -5.71 4.31 10.12
N GLU A 175 -5.68 3.80 11.37
CA GLU A 175 -6.71 4.03 12.37
C GLU A 175 -6.80 5.52 12.76
N LEU A 176 -5.67 6.14 13.03
CA LEU A 176 -5.61 7.57 13.38
C LEU A 176 -6.12 8.46 12.24
N LEU A 177 -5.80 8.14 10.99
CA LEU A 177 -6.22 8.92 9.82
C LEU A 177 -7.73 8.97 9.64
N LEU A 178 -8.50 8.01 10.16
CA LEU A 178 -9.98 8.04 10.12
C LEU A 178 -10.54 9.25 10.89
N THR A 179 -9.86 9.70 11.94
CA THR A 179 -10.31 10.81 12.80
C THR A 179 -9.54 12.11 12.57
N LEU A 180 -8.62 12.15 11.58
CA LEU A 180 -7.77 13.31 11.31
C LEU A 180 -8.56 14.60 11.02
N SER A 181 -9.77 14.50 10.43
CA SER A 181 -10.61 15.65 10.12
C SER A 181 -11.20 16.31 11.36
N GLU A 182 -11.32 15.56 12.46
CA GLU A 182 -11.89 16.01 13.75
C GLU A 182 -10.77 16.40 14.72
N ASN A 183 -9.62 15.74 14.63
CA ASN A 183 -8.51 15.87 15.55
C ASN A 183 -7.20 16.21 14.78
N PRO A 184 -6.94 17.48 14.45
CA PRO A 184 -5.77 17.91 13.68
C PRO A 184 -4.41 17.55 14.32
N GLU A 185 -4.36 17.42 15.65
CA GLU A 185 -3.17 17.03 16.44
C GLU A 185 -2.69 15.60 16.12
N ILE A 186 -3.53 14.78 15.49
CA ILE A 186 -3.16 13.43 15.04
C ILE A 186 -1.97 13.47 14.08
N ILE A 187 -1.81 14.55 13.30
CA ILE A 187 -0.64 14.73 12.42
C ILE A 187 0.65 14.65 13.22
N ASP A 188 0.71 15.33 14.37
CA ASP A 188 1.90 15.35 15.22
C ASP A 188 2.18 13.95 15.82
N ILE A 189 1.12 13.20 16.12
CA ILE A 189 1.23 11.82 16.60
C ILE A 189 1.80 10.91 15.52
N ILE A 190 1.25 10.99 14.31
CA ILE A 190 1.72 10.18 13.16
C ILE A 190 3.16 10.55 12.81
N GLU A 191 3.49 11.84 12.78
CA GLU A 191 4.85 12.32 12.49
C GLU A 191 5.88 11.77 13.50
N ARG A 192 5.58 11.83 14.80
CA ARG A 192 6.46 11.24 15.84
C ARG A 192 6.64 9.73 15.67
N LYS A 193 5.57 8.99 15.30
CA LYS A 193 5.65 7.55 15.06
C LYS A 193 6.54 7.23 13.85
N ILE A 194 6.42 8.01 12.78
CA ILE A 194 7.26 7.84 11.57
C ILE A 194 8.72 8.14 11.90
N LYS A 195 9.00 9.22 12.65
CA LYS A 195 10.36 9.56 13.09
C LYS A 195 10.96 8.49 13.98
N ALA A 196 10.18 7.92 14.89
CA ALA A 196 10.63 6.80 15.71
C ALA A 196 10.94 5.56 14.84
N TYR A 197 10.18 5.30 13.82
CA TYR A 197 10.41 4.22 12.87
C TYR A 197 11.69 4.45 12.05
N GLU A 198 11.89 5.66 11.49
CA GLU A 198 13.12 6.05 10.80
C GLU A 198 14.35 5.81 11.68
N SER A 199 14.36 6.39 12.88
CA SER A 199 15.47 6.24 13.84
C SER A 199 15.71 4.78 14.26
N SER A 200 14.65 3.98 14.37
CA SER A 200 14.79 2.53 14.68
C SER A 200 15.46 1.76 13.55
N ILE A 201 15.07 2.02 12.30
CA ILE A 201 15.71 1.38 11.14
C ILE A 201 17.18 1.78 11.04
N GLU A 202 17.48 3.07 11.22
CA GLU A 202 18.86 3.59 11.19
C GLU A 202 19.74 2.90 12.22
N LYS A 203 19.25 2.73 13.44
CA LYS A 203 19.95 2.01 14.50
C LYS A 203 20.13 0.53 14.20
N ILE A 204 19.08 -0.14 13.68
CA ILE A 204 19.15 -1.55 13.28
C ILE A 204 20.20 -1.75 12.19
N LEU A 205 20.20 -0.88 11.17
CA LEU A 205 21.13 -0.98 10.05
C LEU A 205 22.55 -0.45 10.38
N GLY A 206 22.72 0.24 11.50
CA GLY A 206 23.98 0.86 11.91
C GLY A 206 24.42 2.01 11.01
N ILE A 207 23.46 2.77 10.48
CA ILE A 207 23.68 3.96 9.64
C ILE A 207 23.48 5.25 10.45
N ALA A 208 23.94 6.38 9.90
CA ALA A 208 23.84 7.67 10.60
C ALA A 208 22.38 8.12 10.75
N GLU A 209 22.07 8.82 11.83
CA GLU A 209 20.77 9.43 12.06
C GLU A 209 20.45 10.44 10.96
N GLY A 210 19.19 10.45 10.48
CA GLY A 210 18.74 11.29 9.37
C GLY A 210 19.10 10.77 7.98
N SER A 211 19.67 9.56 7.87
CA SER A 211 19.94 8.92 6.57
C SER A 211 18.68 8.47 5.83
N LEU A 212 17.59 8.25 6.55
CA LEU A 212 16.32 7.82 5.99
C LEU A 212 15.27 8.93 6.01
N SER A 213 14.42 8.94 4.98
CA SER A 213 13.26 9.83 4.89
C SER A 213 12.04 9.06 4.39
N ILE A 214 11.17 8.65 5.32
CA ILE A 214 10.00 7.82 5.02
C ILE A 214 8.79 8.68 4.69
N ALA A 215 8.48 9.68 5.52
CA ALA A 215 7.38 10.60 5.27
C ALA A 215 7.57 11.90 6.06
N ASP A 216 7.00 12.97 5.54
CA ASP A 216 6.96 14.28 6.16
C ASP A 216 5.52 14.72 6.48
N ARG A 217 5.40 15.85 7.18
CA ARG A 217 4.12 16.45 7.56
C ARG A 217 3.25 16.80 6.35
N THR A 218 3.86 17.21 5.23
CA THR A 218 3.14 17.52 3.99
C THR A 218 2.44 16.29 3.44
N TYR A 219 3.17 15.17 3.38
CA TYR A 219 2.64 13.88 2.95
C TYR A 219 1.50 13.41 3.86
N ILE A 220 1.66 13.49 5.19
CA ILE A 220 0.62 13.07 6.14
C ILE A 220 -0.66 13.90 5.95
N ASN A 221 -0.54 15.21 5.74
CA ASN A 221 -1.67 16.12 5.51
C ASN A 221 -2.50 15.76 4.26
N MET A 222 -1.91 15.11 3.25
CA MET A 222 -2.65 14.67 2.04
C MET A 222 -3.78 13.68 2.38
N PHE A 223 -3.67 12.95 3.50
CA PHE A 223 -4.68 11.99 3.93
C PHE A 223 -5.87 12.63 4.65
N ARG A 224 -5.86 13.94 4.91
CA ARG A 224 -7.00 14.61 5.54
C ARG A 224 -8.28 14.37 4.73
N LEU A 225 -9.26 13.73 5.36
CA LEU A 225 -10.56 13.46 4.75
C LEU A 225 -11.38 14.75 4.73
N LYS A 226 -12.12 15.00 3.64
CA LYS A 226 -13.10 16.08 3.63
C LYS A 226 -14.20 15.75 4.65
N LYS A 227 -14.58 16.71 5.49
CA LYS A 227 -15.76 16.56 6.36
C LYS A 227 -16.98 16.27 5.48
N GLU A 228 -17.65 15.15 5.72
CA GLU A 228 -18.97 14.93 5.12
C GLU A 228 -19.90 16.04 5.65
N ARG A 229 -20.40 16.90 4.76
CA ARG A 229 -21.46 17.82 5.13
C ARG A 229 -22.65 16.97 5.55
N LYS A 230 -22.93 16.92 6.86
CA LYS A 230 -24.21 16.38 7.34
C LYS A 230 -25.32 17.19 6.63
N LYS A 231 -26.04 16.54 5.71
CA LYS A 231 -27.31 17.04 5.18
C LYS A 231 -28.40 16.76 6.19
#